data_45c75e4a7bf60a83decd708ac8eca90e
#
_entry.id   45c75e4a7bf60a83decd708ac8eca90e
#
_cell.length_a   1.000
_cell.length_b   1.000
_cell.length_c   1.000
_cell.angle_alpha   90.00
_cell.angle_beta   90.00
_cell.angle_gamma   90.00
#
_symmetry.space_group_name_H-M   'P 1'
#
loop_
_entity.id
_entity.type
_entity.pdbx_description
1 polymer ?
#
loop_
_entity_poly.entity_id
_entity_poly.type
_entity_poly.pdbx_seq_one_letter_code
_entity_poly.pdbx_strand_id
1 'polypeptide(L)'
;KNKRGISPVIATVILIAIAVAIAIAVAFWAAGLTGAFTRFEKLEVVNAYASKGTGNVWTIFVSVKNTGSSDASITEIFINGKPYTAAGGTLAGTVVTTLPYSMPVAATQTITISLTSAATTPYTSGQTIEVKIHTASGAEYPKAVVLP
;
A
#
# COMPACT_ATOMS: atom_id res chain seq x y z
N LYS A 1 66.95 -25.19 -14.56
CA LYS A 1 65.57 -24.69 -14.52
C LYS A 1 65.38 -24.00 -13.19
N ASN A 2 65.51 -22.66 -13.14
CA ASN A 2 65.26 -21.86 -11.93
C ASN A 2 63.77 -21.80 -11.64
N LYS A 3 63.29 -22.58 -10.71
CA LYS A 3 61.93 -22.41 -10.12
C LYS A 3 61.98 -21.20 -9.17
N ARG A 4 61.62 -20.04 -9.68
CA ARG A 4 61.38 -18.87 -8.85
C ARG A 4 60.07 -19.12 -8.07
N GLY A 5 60.21 -19.57 -6.85
CA GLY A 5 59.06 -19.68 -5.92
C GLY A 5 58.55 -18.30 -5.57
N ILE A 6 57.23 -18.09 -5.49
CA ILE A 6 56.62 -16.89 -4.97
C ILE A 6 57.03 -16.76 -3.51
N SER A 7 57.47 -15.55 -3.10
CA SER A 7 57.81 -15.29 -1.71
C SER A 7 56.58 -15.52 -0.84
N PRO A 8 56.69 -16.24 0.29
CA PRO A 8 55.57 -16.44 1.22
C PRO A 8 54.84 -15.15 1.65
N VAL A 9 55.58 -14.06 1.75
CA VAL A 9 55.03 -12.73 2.08
C VAL A 9 54.08 -12.23 0.97
N ILE A 10 54.49 -12.39 -0.30
CA ILE A 10 53.62 -11.97 -1.43
C ILE A 10 52.35 -12.83 -1.47
N ALA A 11 52.46 -14.13 -1.20
CA ALA A 11 51.33 -15.04 -1.18
C ALA A 11 50.33 -14.66 -0.08
N THR A 12 50.80 -14.30 1.11
CA THR A 12 49.92 -13.88 2.23
C THR A 12 49.23 -12.55 1.92
N VAL A 13 49.93 -11.57 1.31
CA VAL A 13 49.34 -10.30 0.91
C VAL A 13 48.21 -10.50 -0.11
N ILE A 14 48.45 -11.37 -1.10
CA ILE A 14 47.43 -11.69 -2.11
C ILE A 14 46.20 -12.37 -1.49
N LEU A 15 46.41 -13.31 -0.56
CA LEU A 15 45.32 -13.97 0.14
C LEU A 15 44.48 -12.99 0.97
N ILE A 16 45.12 -12.07 1.67
CA ILE A 16 44.42 -11.04 2.46
C ILE A 16 43.63 -10.11 1.49
N ALA A 17 44.23 -9.68 0.39
CA ALA A 17 43.55 -8.84 -0.58
C ALA A 17 42.31 -9.50 -1.17
N ILE A 18 42.39 -10.79 -1.52
CA ILE A 18 41.24 -11.56 -2.02
C ILE A 18 40.19 -11.74 -0.92
N ALA A 19 40.59 -12.04 0.30
CA ALA A 19 39.67 -12.21 1.42
C ALA A 19 38.88 -10.92 1.69
N VAL A 20 39.54 -9.77 1.70
CA VAL A 20 38.89 -8.45 1.87
C VAL A 20 37.95 -8.14 0.71
N ALA A 21 38.38 -8.41 -0.54
CA ALA A 21 37.52 -8.17 -1.71
C ALA A 21 36.25 -9.02 -1.66
N ILE A 22 36.36 -10.30 -1.30
CA ILE A 22 35.22 -11.19 -1.15
C ILE A 22 34.32 -10.74 0.00
N ALA A 23 34.90 -10.35 1.15
CA ALA A 23 34.11 -9.86 2.29
C ALA A 23 33.28 -8.61 1.94
N ILE A 24 33.87 -7.66 1.19
CA ILE A 24 33.17 -6.46 0.74
C ILE A 24 32.05 -6.83 -0.25
N ALA A 25 32.33 -7.72 -1.21
CA ALA A 25 31.33 -8.16 -2.18
C ALA A 25 30.12 -8.83 -1.50
N VAL A 26 30.37 -9.70 -0.51
CA VAL A 26 29.32 -10.36 0.26
C VAL A 26 28.55 -9.36 1.11
N ALA A 27 29.23 -8.36 1.70
CA ALA A 27 28.55 -7.31 2.48
C ALA A 27 27.60 -6.49 1.63
N PHE A 28 27.98 -6.08 0.42
CA PHE A 28 27.11 -5.37 -0.50
C PHE A 28 25.94 -6.24 -1.01
N TRP A 29 26.20 -7.49 -1.30
CA TRP A 29 25.15 -8.43 -1.69
C TRP A 29 24.13 -8.64 -0.57
N ALA A 30 24.58 -8.86 0.66
CA ALA A 30 23.71 -9.03 1.82
C ALA A 30 22.88 -7.77 2.11
N ALA A 31 23.50 -6.58 2.02
CA ALA A 31 22.79 -5.30 2.20
C ALA A 31 21.70 -5.09 1.14
N GLY A 32 21.97 -5.43 -0.13
CA GLY A 32 20.98 -5.38 -1.20
C GLY A 32 19.81 -6.34 -0.99
N LEU A 33 20.11 -7.54 -0.53
CA LEU A 33 19.09 -8.56 -0.25
C LEU A 33 18.16 -8.14 0.90
N THR A 34 18.70 -7.57 1.96
CA THR A 34 17.91 -7.08 3.10
C THR A 34 16.88 -6.03 2.68
N GLY A 35 17.27 -5.10 1.79
CA GLY A 35 16.36 -4.07 1.27
C GLY A 35 15.17 -4.63 0.50
N ALA A 36 15.34 -5.74 -0.21
CA ALA A 36 14.26 -6.39 -0.96
C ALA A 36 13.22 -7.06 -0.04
N PHE A 37 13.65 -7.62 1.09
CA PHE A 37 12.77 -8.32 2.04
C PHE A 37 12.08 -7.40 3.05
N THR A 38 12.54 -6.16 3.22
CA THR A 38 11.98 -5.23 4.21
C THR A 38 10.91 -4.30 3.65
N ARG A 39 10.66 -4.32 2.33
CA ARG A 39 9.63 -3.50 1.70
C ARG A 39 8.32 -4.25 1.62
N PHE A 40 7.32 -3.76 2.35
CA PHE A 40 5.96 -4.29 2.29
C PHE A 40 4.94 -3.14 2.36
N GLU A 41 3.86 -3.30 1.62
CA GLU A 41 2.70 -2.43 1.70
C GLU A 41 1.76 -2.92 2.79
N LYS A 42 1.28 -2.01 3.62
CA LYS A 42 0.23 -2.29 4.60
C LYS A 42 -0.59 -1.04 4.85
N LEU A 43 -1.88 -1.13 4.55
CA LEU A 43 -2.84 -0.11 4.93
C LEU A 43 -3.61 -0.56 6.17
N GLU A 44 -4.02 0.41 6.95
CA GLU A 44 -4.90 0.20 8.10
C GLU A 44 -6.09 1.17 7.97
N VAL A 45 -7.30 0.64 8.03
CA VAL A 45 -8.50 1.45 8.08
C VAL A 45 -8.74 1.85 9.53
N VAL A 46 -8.32 3.06 9.87
CA VAL A 46 -8.38 3.61 11.23
C VAL A 46 -9.82 3.85 11.63
N ASN A 47 -10.60 4.48 10.74
CA ASN A 47 -12.00 4.81 10.99
C ASN A 47 -12.80 4.77 9.68
N ALA A 48 -14.09 4.42 9.78
CA ALA A 48 -15.00 4.51 8.67
C ALA A 48 -16.42 4.81 9.19
N TYR A 49 -17.03 5.84 8.66
CA TYR A 49 -18.39 6.27 9.03
C TYR A 49 -19.08 6.90 7.83
N ALA A 50 -20.39 7.01 7.90
CA ALA A 50 -21.18 7.68 6.88
C ALA A 50 -21.99 8.81 7.50
N SER A 51 -22.30 9.82 6.68
CA SER A 51 -23.27 10.87 6.99
C SER A 51 -24.31 10.93 5.88
N LYS A 52 -25.54 11.31 6.24
CA LYS A 52 -26.63 11.53 5.28
C LYS A 52 -26.57 12.96 4.78
N GLY A 53 -26.49 13.11 3.48
CA GLY A 53 -26.63 14.41 2.79
C GLY A 53 -28.08 14.75 2.46
N THR A 54 -28.28 15.77 1.67
CA THR A 54 -29.61 16.15 1.18
C THR A 54 -30.12 15.17 0.12
N GLY A 55 -31.39 14.80 0.20
CA GLY A 55 -32.00 13.84 -0.70
C GLY A 55 -31.55 12.40 -0.45
N ASN A 56 -31.26 11.68 -1.54
CA ASN A 56 -30.84 10.28 -1.49
C ASN A 56 -29.32 10.13 -1.64
N VAL A 57 -28.56 10.98 -0.95
CA VAL A 57 -27.10 10.98 -1.01
C VAL A 57 -26.55 10.66 0.37
N TRP A 58 -25.60 9.75 0.43
CA TRP A 58 -24.79 9.44 1.63
C TRP A 58 -23.33 9.72 1.36
N THR A 59 -22.65 10.34 2.29
CA THR A 59 -21.22 10.57 2.22
C THR A 59 -20.51 9.64 3.18
N ILE A 60 -19.63 8.80 2.64
CA ILE A 60 -18.83 7.86 3.41
C ILE A 60 -17.42 8.43 3.57
N PHE A 61 -16.92 8.39 4.79
CA PHE A 61 -15.58 8.80 5.16
C PHE A 61 -14.81 7.57 5.61
N VAL A 62 -13.72 7.27 4.92
CA VAL A 62 -12.82 6.16 5.27
C VAL A 62 -11.44 6.74 5.52
N SER A 63 -11.01 6.74 6.78
CA SER A 63 -9.68 7.17 7.17
C SER A 63 -8.72 5.99 7.09
N VAL A 64 -7.71 6.11 6.26
CA VAL A 64 -6.73 5.07 5.97
C VAL A 64 -5.34 5.58 6.33
N LYS A 65 -4.54 4.72 6.96
CA LYS A 65 -3.15 4.99 7.30
C LYS A 65 -2.24 3.95 6.64
N ASN A 66 -1.15 4.40 6.04
CA ASN A 66 -0.10 3.50 5.58
C ASN A 66 0.81 3.14 6.76
N THR A 67 0.73 1.90 7.23
CA THR A 67 1.58 1.34 8.30
C THR A 67 2.66 0.41 7.77
N GLY A 68 2.80 0.33 6.45
CA GLY A 68 3.85 -0.41 5.78
C GLY A 68 5.20 0.31 5.78
N SER A 69 6.20 -0.33 5.19
CA SER A 69 7.55 0.22 4.99
C SER A 69 7.78 0.73 3.56
N SER A 70 6.78 0.62 2.70
CA SER A 70 6.78 1.17 1.34
C SER A 70 5.49 1.94 1.06
N ASP A 71 5.53 2.79 0.03
CA ASP A 71 4.34 3.49 -0.45
C ASP A 71 3.31 2.47 -0.94
N ALA A 72 2.05 2.71 -0.61
CA ALA A 72 0.92 1.89 -1.04
C ALA A 72 0.13 2.63 -2.12
N SER A 73 -0.24 1.93 -3.18
CA SER A 73 -1.06 2.50 -4.25
C SER A 73 -2.48 1.92 -4.18
N ILE A 74 -3.45 2.76 -3.88
CA ILE A 74 -4.88 2.40 -3.91
C ILE A 74 -5.32 2.45 -5.36
N THR A 75 -5.69 1.31 -5.92
CA THR A 75 -6.07 1.17 -7.33
C THR A 75 -7.56 1.20 -7.54
N GLU A 76 -8.34 0.63 -6.61
CA GLU A 76 -9.79 0.53 -6.75
C GLU A 76 -10.47 0.53 -5.37
N ILE A 77 -11.72 0.94 -5.35
CA ILE A 77 -12.59 0.87 -4.17
C ILE A 77 -13.86 0.15 -4.56
N PHE A 78 -14.23 -0.85 -3.77
CA PHE A 78 -15.47 -1.60 -3.97
C PHE A 78 -16.48 -1.28 -2.87
N ILE A 79 -17.74 -1.23 -3.24
CA ILE A 79 -18.88 -1.07 -2.34
C ILE A 79 -19.83 -2.24 -2.58
N ASN A 80 -20.01 -3.06 -1.55
CA ASN A 80 -20.78 -4.31 -1.63
C ASN A 80 -20.34 -5.20 -2.81
N GLY A 81 -19.02 -5.29 -3.05
CA GLY A 81 -18.43 -6.11 -4.11
C GLY A 81 -18.51 -5.50 -5.52
N LYS A 82 -19.04 -4.29 -5.69
CA LYS A 82 -19.06 -3.56 -6.96
C LYS A 82 -18.06 -2.40 -6.94
N PRO A 83 -17.39 -2.07 -8.06
CA PRO A 83 -16.59 -0.85 -8.13
C PRO A 83 -17.43 0.36 -7.68
N TYR A 84 -16.82 1.30 -6.97
CA TYR A 84 -17.54 2.43 -6.38
C TYR A 84 -18.37 3.22 -7.42
N THR A 85 -17.86 3.37 -8.64
CA THR A 85 -18.59 4.04 -9.75
C THR A 85 -19.85 3.28 -10.15
N ALA A 86 -19.77 1.95 -10.28
CA ALA A 86 -20.92 1.08 -10.58
C ALA A 86 -21.91 0.98 -9.40
N ALA A 87 -21.45 1.27 -8.19
CA ALA A 87 -22.30 1.38 -7.00
C ALA A 87 -22.97 2.76 -6.84
N GLY A 88 -22.86 3.65 -7.82
CA GLY A 88 -23.39 5.02 -7.75
C GLY A 88 -22.53 5.96 -6.89
N GLY A 89 -21.26 5.61 -6.67
CA GLY A 89 -20.31 6.39 -5.90
C GLY A 89 -19.49 7.34 -6.78
N THR A 90 -19.11 8.45 -6.17
CA THR A 90 -18.13 9.41 -6.71
C THR A 90 -17.13 9.78 -5.61
N LEU A 91 -15.87 9.98 -5.98
CA LEU A 91 -14.89 10.50 -5.05
C LEU A 91 -15.17 12.00 -4.83
N ALA A 92 -15.43 12.38 -3.58
CA ALA A 92 -15.83 13.75 -3.19
C ALA A 92 -14.80 14.43 -2.28
N GLY A 93 -13.64 13.79 -2.06
CA GLY A 93 -12.57 14.33 -1.22
C GLY A 93 -11.77 15.43 -1.92
N THR A 94 -11.04 16.21 -1.12
CA THR A 94 -10.13 17.25 -1.63
C THR A 94 -8.74 16.70 -1.99
N VAL A 95 -8.36 15.57 -1.41
CA VAL A 95 -7.02 14.97 -1.58
C VAL A 95 -7.08 13.75 -2.49
N VAL A 96 -8.01 12.81 -2.19
CA VAL A 96 -8.21 11.61 -3.03
C VAL A 96 -9.37 11.90 -3.98
N THR A 97 -9.05 12.43 -5.14
CA THR A 97 -10.03 12.82 -6.19
C THR A 97 -10.07 11.84 -7.34
N THR A 98 -8.98 11.10 -7.53
CA THR A 98 -8.83 10.13 -8.63
C THR A 98 -8.10 8.88 -8.14
N LEU A 99 -8.36 7.76 -8.77
CA LEU A 99 -7.61 6.51 -8.61
C LEU A 99 -6.85 6.22 -9.91
N PRO A 100 -5.65 5.61 -9.85
CA PRO A 100 -4.95 5.17 -8.64
C PRO A 100 -4.39 6.34 -7.80
N TYR A 101 -4.37 6.17 -6.47
CA TYR A 101 -3.84 7.14 -5.51
C TYR A 101 -2.65 6.53 -4.74
N SER A 102 -1.49 7.20 -4.79
CA SER A 102 -0.30 6.78 -4.04
C SER A 102 -0.31 7.36 -2.64
N MET A 103 -0.17 6.50 -1.65
CA MET A 103 -0.17 6.83 -0.23
C MET A 103 1.23 6.61 0.35
N PRO A 104 1.99 7.68 0.66
CA PRO A 104 3.32 7.58 1.24
C PRO A 104 3.34 6.84 2.57
N VAL A 105 4.51 6.31 2.94
CA VAL A 105 4.74 5.69 4.25
C VAL A 105 4.36 6.65 5.38
N ALA A 106 3.71 6.12 6.41
CA ALA A 106 3.21 6.84 7.59
C ALA A 106 2.13 7.89 7.31
N ALA A 107 1.73 8.13 6.07
CA ALA A 107 0.65 9.05 5.73
C ALA A 107 -0.70 8.52 6.23
N THR A 108 -1.55 9.45 6.64
CA THR A 108 -2.97 9.20 6.95
C THR A 108 -3.81 10.06 6.03
N GLN A 109 -4.78 9.45 5.35
CA GLN A 109 -5.67 10.13 4.43
C GLN A 109 -7.11 9.70 4.65
N THR A 110 -8.04 10.64 4.48
CA THR A 110 -9.47 10.34 4.49
C THR A 110 -9.99 10.31 3.06
N ILE A 111 -10.46 9.15 2.65
CA ILE A 111 -11.14 8.94 1.38
C ILE A 111 -12.61 9.28 1.61
N THR A 112 -13.14 10.21 0.82
CA THR A 112 -14.53 10.61 0.89
C THR A 112 -15.25 10.13 -0.37
N ILE A 113 -16.30 9.33 -0.18
CA ILE A 113 -17.09 8.75 -1.25
C ILE A 113 -18.53 9.24 -1.09
N SER A 114 -19.05 9.92 -2.10
CA SER A 114 -20.45 10.30 -2.17
C SER A 114 -21.22 9.20 -2.90
N LEU A 115 -22.19 8.57 -2.23
CA LEU A 115 -23.07 7.55 -2.78
C LEU A 115 -24.44 8.15 -3.07
N THR A 116 -24.89 8.04 -4.28
CA THR A 116 -26.25 8.43 -4.69
C THR A 116 -27.12 7.19 -4.83
N SER A 117 -28.20 7.12 -4.07
CA SER A 117 -29.20 6.05 -4.22
C SER A 117 -29.99 6.23 -5.52
N ALA A 118 -30.01 5.18 -6.31
CA ALA A 118 -30.78 5.11 -7.55
C ALA A 118 -31.62 3.83 -7.57
N ALA A 119 -32.54 3.70 -8.52
CA ALA A 119 -33.38 2.52 -8.65
C ALA A 119 -32.56 1.21 -8.83
N THR A 120 -31.40 1.32 -9.49
CA THR A 120 -30.47 0.19 -9.73
C THR A 120 -29.52 -0.09 -8.57
N THR A 121 -29.32 0.90 -7.69
CA THR A 121 -28.45 0.83 -6.51
C THR A 121 -29.13 1.49 -5.32
N PRO A 122 -30.18 0.86 -4.76
CA PRO A 122 -30.94 1.44 -3.65
C PRO A 122 -30.11 1.39 -2.35
N TYR A 123 -29.97 2.55 -1.71
CA TYR A 123 -29.39 2.67 -0.36
C TYR A 123 -30.45 3.20 0.57
N THR A 124 -30.51 2.67 1.79
CA THR A 124 -31.48 3.06 2.83
C THR A 124 -30.78 3.34 4.16
N SER A 125 -31.37 4.24 4.95
CA SER A 125 -30.92 4.45 6.33
C SER A 125 -30.98 3.15 7.14
N GLY A 126 -29.97 2.90 7.98
CA GLY A 126 -29.84 1.67 8.76
C GLY A 126 -29.19 0.52 8.00
N GLN A 127 -28.95 0.64 6.69
CA GLN A 127 -28.28 -0.38 5.90
C GLN A 127 -26.78 -0.41 6.21
N THR A 128 -26.24 -1.61 6.43
CA THR A 128 -24.79 -1.84 6.50
C THR A 128 -24.26 -2.09 5.09
N ILE A 129 -23.23 -1.35 4.72
CA ILE A 129 -22.49 -1.53 3.47
C ILE A 129 -21.05 -1.93 3.77
N GLU A 130 -20.45 -2.71 2.89
CA GLU A 130 -19.02 -3.03 2.93
C GLU A 130 -18.29 -2.09 1.97
N VAL A 131 -17.30 -1.38 2.49
CA VAL A 131 -16.33 -0.63 1.68
C VAL A 131 -15.03 -1.40 1.71
N LYS A 132 -14.50 -1.77 0.54
CA LYS A 132 -13.26 -2.52 0.40
C LYS A 132 -12.28 -1.71 -0.44
N ILE A 133 -11.11 -1.46 0.10
CA ILE A 133 -10.01 -0.79 -0.59
C ILE A 133 -9.09 -1.86 -1.16
N HIS A 134 -8.79 -1.76 -2.46
CA HIS A 134 -7.86 -2.64 -3.18
C HIS A 134 -6.60 -1.89 -3.56
N THR A 135 -5.43 -2.50 -3.33
CA THR A 135 -4.13 -1.91 -3.63
C THR A 135 -3.44 -2.60 -4.81
N ALA A 136 -2.43 -1.95 -5.37
CA ALA A 136 -1.63 -2.48 -6.48
C ALA A 136 -0.89 -3.78 -6.12
N SER A 137 -0.60 -4.02 -4.83
CA SER A 137 -0.04 -5.29 -4.35
C SER A 137 -1.05 -6.44 -4.31
N GLY A 138 -2.32 -6.17 -4.61
CA GLY A 138 -3.41 -7.16 -4.53
C GLY A 138 -3.99 -7.33 -3.12
N ALA A 139 -3.57 -6.52 -2.14
CA ALA A 139 -4.15 -6.56 -0.81
C ALA A 139 -5.52 -5.87 -0.78
N GLU A 140 -6.44 -6.43 0.02
CA GLU A 140 -7.79 -5.93 0.20
C GLU A 140 -8.05 -5.58 1.67
N TYR A 141 -8.67 -4.43 1.90
CA TYR A 141 -8.97 -3.89 3.24
C TYR A 141 -10.47 -3.62 3.35
N PRO A 142 -11.27 -4.63 3.76
CA PRO A 142 -12.71 -4.46 3.93
C PRO A 142 -13.05 -3.75 5.24
N LYS A 143 -14.07 -2.91 5.21
CA LYS A 143 -14.65 -2.25 6.39
C LYS A 143 -16.15 -2.09 6.22
N ALA A 144 -16.91 -2.53 7.22
CA ALA A 144 -18.35 -2.32 7.27
C ALA A 144 -18.68 -0.92 7.79
N VAL A 145 -19.65 -0.27 7.18
CA VAL A 145 -20.16 1.07 7.53
C VAL A 145 -21.67 1.04 7.53
N VAL A 146 -22.28 1.59 8.58
CA VAL A 146 -23.75 1.72 8.65
C VAL A 146 -24.15 3.09 8.10
N LEU A 147 -25.11 3.10 7.20
CA LEU A 147 -25.70 4.33 6.66
C LEU A 147 -26.70 4.92 7.68
N PRO A 148 -26.56 6.18 8.10
CA PRO A 148 -27.48 6.82 9.07
C PRO A 148 -28.84 7.16 8.49
#